data_003c3c16538f3738db6a09ff2ad96c44
#
_entry.id   003c3c16538f3738db6a09ff2ad96c44
#
_cell.length_a   1.000
_cell.length_b   1.000
_cell.length_c   1.000
_cell.angle_alpha   90.00
_cell.angle_beta   90.00
_cell.angle_gamma   90.00
#
_symmetry.space_group_name_H-M   'P 1'
#
loop_
_entity.id
_entity.type
_entity.pdbx_description
1 polymer ?
#
loop_
_entity_poly.entity_id
_entity_poly.type
_entity_poly.pdbx_seq_one_letter_code
_entity_poly.pdbx_strand_id
1 'polypeptide(L)'
;IVKRFAEYFCEHIISGINFSVDGKKVDPVDPLLWNQKGTIQEYGPLPVPGYPGITLKIADVLNTEGHKASYQKQGGYVFRCNRLIVGSLVNGDKITGFWNVDPHWRGVRWQLNYDASHDVDLGTTTRKDDIAPKQELMDKIREIVMPIARECHRREKEQGIIKTKDQTEQLVKNIKSVANDPLITRTISSKGAL
;
A
#
# COMPACT_ATOMS: atom_id res chain seq x y z
N ILE A 1 8.61 -4.84 -21.52
CA ILE A 1 7.56 -5.86 -21.80
C ILE A 1 7.43 -6.80 -20.59
N VAL A 2 8.50 -7.48 -20.12
CA VAL A 2 8.46 -8.48 -19.03
C VAL A 2 7.81 -7.93 -17.76
N LYS A 3 8.22 -6.73 -17.29
CA LYS A 3 7.67 -6.12 -16.07
C LYS A 3 6.16 -5.87 -16.15
N ARG A 4 5.65 -5.35 -17.27
CA ARG A 4 4.21 -5.17 -17.47
C ARG A 4 3.46 -6.50 -17.46
N PHE A 5 4.03 -7.52 -18.11
CA PHE A 5 3.44 -8.85 -18.10
C PHE A 5 3.38 -9.43 -16.68
N ALA A 6 4.45 -9.25 -15.90
CA ALA A 6 4.52 -9.68 -14.51
C ALA A 6 3.48 -9.00 -13.61
N GLU A 7 3.14 -7.74 -13.87
CA GLU A 7 2.06 -7.01 -13.17
C GLU A 7 0.67 -7.49 -13.63
N TYR A 8 0.44 -7.57 -14.95
CA TYR A 8 -0.87 -7.93 -15.49
C TYR A 8 -1.32 -9.35 -15.11
N PHE A 9 -0.39 -10.28 -14.99
CA PHE A 9 -0.67 -11.69 -14.72
C PHE A 9 -0.15 -12.15 -13.35
N CYS A 10 0.10 -11.23 -12.43
CA CYS A 10 0.69 -11.55 -11.12
C CYS A 10 -0.12 -12.61 -10.37
N GLU A 11 -1.46 -12.51 -10.32
CA GLU A 11 -2.33 -13.48 -9.64
C GLU A 11 -2.24 -14.89 -10.29
N HIS A 12 -2.11 -14.98 -11.61
CA HIS A 12 -1.90 -16.25 -12.29
C HIS A 12 -0.55 -16.87 -11.94
N ILE A 13 0.50 -16.04 -11.86
CA ILE A 13 1.85 -16.51 -11.52
C ILE A 13 1.89 -16.96 -10.05
N ILE A 14 1.27 -16.19 -9.14
CA ILE A 14 1.16 -16.51 -7.71
C ILE A 14 0.37 -17.82 -7.51
N SER A 15 -0.65 -18.07 -8.33
CA SER A 15 -1.42 -19.33 -8.29
C SER A 15 -0.69 -20.55 -8.88
N GLY A 16 0.55 -20.38 -9.35
CA GLY A 16 1.42 -21.46 -9.80
C GLY A 16 1.52 -21.62 -11.32
N ILE A 17 0.91 -20.74 -12.12
CA ILE A 17 1.09 -20.75 -13.57
C ILE A 17 2.48 -20.21 -13.91
N ASN A 18 3.28 -21.02 -14.59
CA ASN A 18 4.63 -20.62 -14.98
C ASN A 18 4.61 -19.88 -16.32
N PHE A 19 5.13 -18.68 -16.32
CA PHE A 19 5.36 -17.91 -17.54
C PHE A 19 6.86 -17.71 -17.78
N SER A 20 7.25 -17.75 -19.05
CA SER A 20 8.60 -17.40 -19.47
C SER A 20 8.56 -16.47 -20.68
N VAL A 21 9.51 -15.55 -20.73
CA VAL A 21 9.74 -14.65 -21.87
C VAL A 21 11.21 -14.79 -22.27
N ASP A 22 11.46 -15.15 -23.52
CA ASP A 22 12.81 -15.43 -24.04
C ASP A 22 13.57 -16.45 -23.17
N GLY A 23 12.88 -17.51 -22.74
CA GLY A 23 13.44 -18.59 -21.90
C GLY A 23 13.69 -18.21 -20.43
N LYS A 24 13.43 -16.98 -20.02
CA LYS A 24 13.57 -16.52 -18.63
C LYS A 24 12.22 -16.57 -17.92
N LYS A 25 12.22 -17.19 -16.74
CA LYS A 25 11.04 -17.22 -15.87
C LYS A 25 10.63 -15.80 -15.49
N VAL A 26 9.32 -15.55 -15.50
CA VAL A 26 8.72 -14.30 -15.05
C VAL A 26 8.28 -14.44 -13.59
N ASP A 27 8.87 -13.65 -12.71
CA ASP A 27 8.42 -13.57 -11.32
C ASP A 27 7.25 -12.58 -11.19
N PRO A 28 6.28 -12.83 -10.28
CA PRO A 28 5.11 -11.97 -10.12
C PRO A 28 5.51 -10.60 -9.55
N VAL A 29 4.83 -9.57 -10.03
CA VAL A 29 4.88 -8.24 -9.44
C VAL A 29 3.52 -7.96 -8.80
N ASP A 30 3.37 -8.37 -7.54
CA ASP A 30 2.15 -8.16 -6.77
C ASP A 30 2.03 -6.69 -6.34
N PRO A 31 1.01 -5.95 -6.81
CA PRO A 31 0.84 -4.56 -6.45
C PRO A 31 0.47 -4.36 -4.97
N LEU A 32 -0.16 -5.32 -4.33
CA LEU A 32 -0.50 -5.28 -2.91
C LEU A 32 0.66 -5.67 -2.01
N LEU A 33 1.70 -6.31 -2.53
CA LEU A 33 2.76 -6.93 -1.74
C LEU A 33 2.21 -7.92 -0.70
N TRP A 34 1.11 -8.60 -1.05
CA TRP A 34 0.40 -9.54 -0.20
C TRP A 34 1.32 -10.69 0.21
N ASN A 35 1.31 -11.04 1.48
CA ASN A 35 2.17 -12.08 2.06
C ASN A 35 3.69 -11.81 1.93
N GLN A 36 4.12 -10.59 1.61
CA GLN A 36 5.53 -10.25 1.60
C GLN A 36 6.01 -9.79 2.98
N LYS A 37 7.29 -10.04 3.25
CA LYS A 37 7.92 -9.61 4.50
C LYS A 37 7.83 -8.08 4.65
N GLY A 38 7.33 -7.64 5.79
CA GLY A 38 7.14 -6.22 6.09
C GLY A 38 5.77 -5.67 5.70
N THR A 39 4.89 -6.46 5.09
CA THR A 39 3.47 -6.12 5.01
C THR A 39 2.90 -6.06 6.42
N ILE A 40 2.38 -4.89 6.83
CA ILE A 40 1.98 -4.65 8.22
C ILE A 40 0.70 -5.41 8.53
N GLN A 41 -0.26 -5.32 7.62
CA GLN A 41 -1.52 -6.01 7.77
C GLN A 41 -2.19 -6.28 6.44
N GLU A 42 -2.88 -7.42 6.38
CA GLU A 42 -3.62 -7.91 5.23
C GLU A 42 -5.08 -8.10 5.63
N TYR A 43 -6.00 -7.68 4.77
CA TYR A 43 -7.44 -7.83 4.97
C TYR A 43 -8.04 -8.48 3.74
N GLY A 44 -8.75 -9.57 3.94
CA GLY A 44 -9.49 -10.22 2.87
C GLY A 44 -9.03 -11.64 2.52
N PRO A 45 -9.61 -12.21 1.47
CA PRO A 45 -10.60 -11.60 0.59
C PRO A 45 -11.94 -11.30 1.30
N LEU A 46 -12.44 -10.07 1.14
CA LEU A 46 -13.69 -9.59 1.71
C LEU A 46 -14.76 -9.57 0.61
N PRO A 47 -15.95 -10.16 0.81
CA PRO A 47 -17.02 -10.08 -0.18
C PRO A 47 -17.62 -8.67 -0.24
N VAL A 48 -18.05 -8.23 -1.42
CA VAL A 48 -18.77 -6.97 -1.58
C VAL A 48 -20.27 -7.24 -1.45
N PRO A 49 -20.98 -6.64 -0.46
CA PRO A 49 -22.40 -6.87 -0.23
C PRO A 49 -23.26 -6.52 -1.45
N GLY A 50 -24.12 -7.43 -1.85
CA GLY A 50 -24.97 -7.27 -3.04
C GLY A 50 -24.32 -7.66 -4.37
N TYR A 51 -23.04 -8.01 -4.37
CA TYR A 51 -22.29 -8.37 -5.58
C TYR A 51 -21.53 -9.70 -5.38
N PRO A 52 -22.24 -10.83 -5.39
CA PRO A 52 -21.62 -12.16 -5.20
C PRO A 52 -20.60 -12.43 -6.32
N GLY A 53 -19.37 -12.81 -5.94
CA GLY A 53 -18.26 -12.99 -6.90
C GLY A 53 -17.32 -11.79 -7.01
N ILE A 54 -17.69 -10.63 -6.48
CA ILE A 54 -16.77 -9.51 -6.32
C ILE A 54 -16.13 -9.59 -4.94
N THR A 55 -14.79 -9.51 -4.88
CA THR A 55 -14.02 -9.54 -3.63
C THR A 55 -12.99 -8.44 -3.56
N LEU A 56 -12.66 -8.04 -2.34
CA LEU A 56 -11.63 -7.05 -2.02
C LEU A 56 -10.51 -7.69 -1.20
N LYS A 57 -9.27 -7.40 -1.57
CA LYS A 57 -8.08 -7.58 -0.73
C LYS A 57 -7.53 -6.19 -0.40
N ILE A 58 -7.11 -5.97 0.82
CA ILE A 58 -6.52 -4.68 1.24
C ILE A 58 -5.24 -4.97 2.00
N ALA A 59 -4.19 -4.19 1.77
CA ALA A 59 -2.91 -4.32 2.45
C ALA A 59 -2.39 -2.97 2.92
N ASP A 60 -1.85 -2.96 4.13
CA ASP A 60 -1.00 -1.88 4.64
C ASP A 60 0.46 -2.25 4.38
N VAL A 61 1.08 -1.56 3.42
CA VAL A 61 2.43 -1.88 2.92
C VAL A 61 3.46 -0.81 3.27
N LEU A 62 3.19 0.01 4.28
CA LEU A 62 3.96 1.22 4.58
C LEU A 62 5.47 0.97 4.73
N ASN A 63 5.86 -0.14 5.34
CA ASN A 63 7.25 -0.48 5.64
C ASN A 63 7.69 -1.79 4.99
N THR A 64 7.02 -2.23 3.92
CA THR A 64 7.38 -3.48 3.24
C THR A 64 8.80 -3.39 2.66
N GLU A 65 9.62 -4.38 2.98
CA GLU A 65 11.04 -4.44 2.60
C GLU A 65 11.21 -4.40 1.07
N GLY A 66 12.16 -3.61 0.59
CA GLY A 66 12.41 -3.42 -0.84
C GLY A 66 11.39 -2.54 -1.57
N HIS A 67 10.31 -2.12 -0.90
CA HIS A 67 9.28 -1.29 -1.48
C HIS A 67 9.02 -0.06 -0.61
N LYS A 68 9.33 1.09 -1.13
CA LYS A 68 8.96 2.35 -0.46
C LYS A 68 7.48 2.62 -0.70
N ALA A 69 6.76 2.99 0.34
CA ALA A 69 5.43 3.56 0.19
C ALA A 69 5.50 4.74 -0.78
N SER A 70 4.72 4.68 -1.85
CA SER A 70 4.77 5.66 -2.93
C SER A 70 3.38 6.19 -3.19
N TYR A 71 3.26 7.50 -3.31
CA TYR A 71 2.02 8.15 -3.73
C TYR A 71 1.49 7.61 -5.06
N GLN A 72 2.38 7.22 -5.97
CA GLN A 72 2.01 6.70 -7.28
C GLN A 72 1.48 5.27 -7.26
N LYS A 73 1.68 4.55 -6.15
CA LYS A 73 1.29 3.14 -6.03
C LYS A 73 0.21 2.89 -4.97
N GLN A 74 -0.27 3.93 -4.29
CA GLN A 74 -1.39 3.82 -3.38
C GLN A 74 -2.71 3.60 -4.14
N GLY A 75 -3.75 3.19 -3.43
CA GLY A 75 -5.09 3.11 -4.00
C GLY A 75 -5.44 1.77 -4.59
N GLY A 76 -6.33 1.78 -5.57
CA GLY A 76 -6.99 0.59 -6.07
C GLY A 76 -6.34 -0.06 -7.28
N TYR A 77 -6.45 -1.37 -7.31
CA TYR A 77 -6.07 -2.22 -8.44
C TYR A 77 -7.26 -3.09 -8.81
N VAL A 78 -7.63 -3.13 -10.07
CA VAL A 78 -8.82 -3.86 -10.53
C VAL A 78 -8.42 -5.05 -11.37
N PHE A 79 -8.81 -6.23 -10.92
CA PHE A 79 -8.51 -7.50 -11.56
C PHE A 79 -9.80 -8.15 -12.06
N ARG A 80 -9.80 -8.53 -13.31
CA ARG A 80 -10.86 -9.31 -13.95
C ARG A 80 -10.33 -10.71 -14.27
N CYS A 81 -10.96 -11.74 -13.73
CA CYS A 81 -10.50 -13.12 -13.90
C CYS A 81 -8.98 -13.25 -13.62
N ASN A 82 -8.52 -12.69 -12.49
CA ASN A 82 -7.12 -12.67 -12.06
C ASN A 82 -6.12 -11.92 -12.98
N ARG A 83 -6.62 -11.18 -13.97
CA ARG A 83 -5.81 -10.31 -14.81
C ARG A 83 -6.01 -8.86 -14.39
N LEU A 84 -4.93 -8.12 -14.16
CA LEU A 84 -4.96 -6.68 -13.90
C LEU A 84 -5.54 -5.95 -15.13
N ILE A 85 -6.58 -5.14 -14.89
CA ILE A 85 -7.21 -4.28 -15.90
C ILE A 85 -6.76 -2.84 -15.69
N VAL A 86 -6.92 -2.34 -14.48
CA VAL A 86 -6.55 -0.98 -14.10
C VAL A 86 -5.72 -1.03 -12.83
N GLY A 87 -4.61 -0.31 -12.80
CA GLY A 87 -3.70 -0.24 -11.67
C GLY A 87 -3.55 1.16 -11.12
N SER A 88 -3.39 1.22 -9.81
CA SER A 88 -3.13 2.46 -9.07
C SER A 88 -4.19 3.54 -9.34
N LEU A 89 -5.45 3.22 -9.03
CA LEU A 89 -6.54 4.19 -9.05
C LEU A 89 -6.28 5.27 -8.00
N VAL A 90 -5.72 6.39 -8.46
CA VAL A 90 -5.32 7.55 -7.67
C VAL A 90 -5.69 8.82 -8.45
N ASN A 91 -5.76 9.95 -7.79
CA ASN A 91 -6.01 11.29 -8.36
C ASN A 91 -7.48 11.66 -8.62
N GLY A 92 -8.25 11.78 -7.53
CA GLY A 92 -9.62 12.32 -7.63
C GLY A 92 -10.40 11.53 -8.66
N ASP A 93 -10.13 10.28 -8.68
CA ASP A 93 -10.38 9.41 -9.78
C ASP A 93 -11.86 9.44 -10.11
N LYS A 94 -12.18 9.85 -11.30
CA LYS A 94 -13.53 9.81 -11.85
C LYS A 94 -14.15 8.42 -11.75
N ILE A 95 -13.32 7.38 -11.60
CA ILE A 95 -13.75 6.00 -11.49
C ILE A 95 -14.21 5.68 -10.07
N THR A 96 -13.39 5.96 -9.05
CA THR A 96 -13.74 5.60 -7.66
C THR A 96 -14.58 6.66 -6.95
N GLY A 97 -14.41 7.91 -7.31
CA GLY A 97 -15.09 9.04 -6.67
C GLY A 97 -14.73 9.25 -5.18
N PHE A 98 -13.92 8.40 -4.57
CA PHE A 98 -13.62 8.48 -3.14
C PHE A 98 -12.13 8.36 -2.78
N TRP A 99 -11.27 7.97 -3.72
CA TRP A 99 -9.83 7.82 -3.46
C TRP A 99 -9.04 8.92 -4.13
N ASN A 100 -8.42 9.77 -3.34
CA ASN A 100 -7.51 10.80 -3.80
C ASN A 100 -6.08 10.46 -3.41
N VAL A 101 -5.09 10.98 -4.15
CA VAL A 101 -3.69 10.92 -3.72
C VAL A 101 -3.54 11.74 -2.45
N ASP A 102 -3.27 11.06 -1.35
CA ASP A 102 -3.10 11.69 -0.05
C ASP A 102 -1.90 11.04 0.66
N PRO A 103 -1.02 11.85 1.29
CA PRO A 103 0.05 11.34 2.15
C PRO A 103 -0.43 10.34 3.20
N HIS A 104 -1.65 10.52 3.69
CA HIS A 104 -2.24 9.67 4.72
C HIS A 104 -2.54 8.25 4.26
N TRP A 105 -2.72 8.03 2.94
CA TRP A 105 -3.05 6.72 2.36
C TRP A 105 -1.86 6.04 1.66
N ARG A 106 -0.66 6.60 1.75
CA ARG A 106 0.52 6.13 0.99
C ARG A 106 0.87 4.66 1.19
N GLY A 107 0.53 4.09 2.36
CA GLY A 107 0.74 2.69 2.68
C GLY A 107 -0.42 1.78 2.32
N VAL A 108 -1.58 2.33 1.96
CA VAL A 108 -2.78 1.55 1.73
C VAL A 108 -2.94 1.22 0.26
N ARG A 109 -3.12 -0.06 -0.03
CA ARG A 109 -3.45 -0.58 -1.35
C ARG A 109 -4.62 -1.52 -1.23
N TRP A 110 -5.51 -1.49 -2.23
CA TRP A 110 -6.64 -2.39 -2.28
C TRP A 110 -6.81 -2.97 -3.68
N GLN A 111 -7.31 -4.18 -3.75
CA GLN A 111 -7.51 -4.93 -4.97
C GLN A 111 -8.96 -5.37 -5.06
N LEU A 112 -9.62 -5.01 -6.14
CA LEU A 112 -10.94 -5.48 -6.50
C LEU A 112 -10.78 -6.65 -7.48
N ASN A 113 -11.33 -7.81 -7.15
CA ASN A 113 -11.37 -8.97 -8.02
C ASN A 113 -12.80 -9.25 -8.44
N TYR A 114 -13.02 -9.51 -9.73
CA TYR A 114 -14.30 -9.90 -10.30
C TYR A 114 -14.15 -10.80 -11.50
N ASP A 115 -15.19 -11.49 -11.88
CA ASP A 115 -15.27 -12.33 -13.07
C ASP A 115 -16.11 -11.69 -14.18
N ALA A 116 -16.25 -12.38 -15.30
CA ALA A 116 -16.96 -11.89 -16.48
C ALA A 116 -18.46 -11.59 -16.23
N SER A 117 -19.08 -12.17 -15.21
CA SER A 117 -20.50 -11.93 -14.89
C SER A 117 -20.78 -10.49 -14.47
N HIS A 118 -19.76 -9.80 -13.96
CA HIS A 118 -19.83 -8.42 -13.49
C HIS A 118 -19.28 -7.37 -14.48
N ASP A 119 -19.04 -7.73 -15.73
CA ASP A 119 -18.57 -6.79 -16.74
C ASP A 119 -19.51 -5.57 -16.89
N VAL A 120 -20.82 -5.79 -16.75
CA VAL A 120 -21.82 -4.71 -16.81
C VAL A 120 -21.77 -3.82 -15.58
N ASP A 121 -21.52 -4.37 -14.39
CA ASP A 121 -21.45 -3.61 -13.13
C ASP A 121 -20.17 -2.76 -13.05
N LEU A 122 -19.08 -3.27 -13.62
CA LEU A 122 -17.82 -2.57 -13.73
C LEU A 122 -17.71 -1.69 -14.99
N GLY A 123 -18.68 -1.77 -15.91
CA GLY A 123 -18.62 -1.06 -17.20
C GLY A 123 -17.34 -1.39 -17.98
N THR A 124 -16.92 -2.67 -17.93
CA THR A 124 -15.67 -3.12 -18.53
C THR A 124 -15.72 -2.93 -20.04
N THR A 125 -14.74 -2.23 -20.61
CA THR A 125 -14.66 -1.98 -22.06
C THR A 125 -14.39 -3.27 -22.84
N THR A 126 -14.70 -3.26 -24.13
CA THR A 126 -14.41 -4.40 -25.04
C THR A 126 -12.91 -4.75 -25.06
N ARG A 127 -12.04 -3.76 -24.91
CA ARG A 127 -10.57 -3.95 -24.82
C ARG A 127 -10.13 -4.51 -23.49
N LYS A 128 -10.99 -4.39 -22.44
CA LYS A 128 -10.68 -4.84 -21.08
C LYS A 128 -9.42 -4.16 -20.53
N ASP A 129 -9.28 -2.87 -20.78
CA ASP A 129 -8.17 -2.01 -20.36
C ASP A 129 -8.65 -0.79 -19.58
N ASP A 130 -9.96 -0.67 -19.40
CA ASP A 130 -10.60 0.40 -18.63
C ASP A 130 -11.94 -0.07 -18.05
N ILE A 131 -12.44 0.67 -17.05
CA ILE A 131 -13.69 0.41 -16.36
C ILE A 131 -14.47 1.70 -16.17
N ALA A 132 -15.80 1.59 -16.13
CA ALA A 132 -16.74 2.65 -15.77
C ALA A 132 -17.79 2.08 -14.79
N PRO A 133 -17.41 1.84 -13.52
CA PRO A 133 -18.24 1.11 -12.58
C PRO A 133 -19.49 1.89 -12.18
N LYS A 134 -20.56 1.17 -11.85
CA LYS A 134 -21.75 1.75 -11.28
C LYS A 134 -21.44 2.42 -9.94
N GLN A 135 -22.03 3.59 -9.70
CA GLN A 135 -21.81 4.35 -8.47
C GLN A 135 -22.19 3.55 -7.22
N GLU A 136 -23.29 2.80 -7.27
CA GLU A 136 -23.74 1.96 -6.16
C GLU A 136 -22.67 0.92 -5.74
N LEU A 137 -22.00 0.28 -6.71
CA LEU A 137 -20.90 -0.64 -6.43
C LEU A 137 -19.72 0.10 -5.79
N MET A 138 -19.39 1.28 -6.29
CA MET A 138 -18.30 2.09 -5.72
C MET A 138 -18.60 2.54 -4.30
N ASP A 139 -19.83 2.86 -3.98
CA ASP A 139 -20.27 3.21 -2.63
C ASP A 139 -20.09 2.03 -1.67
N LYS A 140 -20.43 0.80 -2.10
CA LYS A 140 -20.18 -0.42 -1.30
C LYS A 140 -18.68 -0.69 -1.10
N ILE A 141 -17.87 -0.49 -2.11
CA ILE A 141 -16.42 -0.62 -2.00
C ILE A 141 -15.87 0.42 -1.02
N ARG A 142 -16.33 1.67 -1.11
CA ARG A 142 -15.97 2.75 -0.17
C ARG A 142 -16.31 2.40 1.27
N GLU A 143 -17.50 1.84 1.54
CA GLU A 143 -17.94 1.41 2.87
C GLU A 143 -16.97 0.40 3.50
N ILE A 144 -16.32 -0.44 2.70
CA ILE A 144 -15.34 -1.44 3.16
C ILE A 144 -13.92 -0.84 3.26
N VAL A 145 -13.47 -0.16 2.22
CA VAL A 145 -12.08 0.29 2.10
C VAL A 145 -11.75 1.44 3.05
N MET A 146 -12.65 2.43 3.18
CA MET A 146 -12.34 3.66 3.92
C MET A 146 -12.17 3.47 5.44
N PRO A 147 -12.96 2.63 6.13
CA PRO A 147 -12.70 2.33 7.54
C PRO A 147 -11.34 1.69 7.77
N ILE A 148 -10.95 0.73 6.92
CA ILE A 148 -9.65 0.07 7.00
C ILE A 148 -8.52 1.06 6.73
N ALA A 149 -8.64 1.90 5.71
CA ALA A 149 -7.65 2.92 5.39
C ALA A 149 -7.43 3.92 6.55
N ARG A 150 -8.51 4.36 7.20
CA ARG A 150 -8.44 5.23 8.39
C ARG A 150 -7.72 4.56 9.56
N GLU A 151 -7.99 3.27 9.77
CA GLU A 151 -7.32 2.50 10.81
C GLU A 151 -5.82 2.32 10.52
N CYS A 152 -5.43 2.06 9.27
CA CYS A 152 -4.04 2.02 8.85
C CYS A 152 -3.33 3.35 9.14
N HIS A 153 -3.97 4.48 8.79
CA HIS A 153 -3.43 5.81 9.06
C HIS A 153 -3.30 6.11 10.57
N ARG A 154 -4.30 5.72 11.37
CA ARG A 154 -4.24 5.88 12.84
C ARG A 154 -3.02 5.16 13.41
N ARG A 155 -2.79 3.91 13.02
CA ARG A 155 -1.62 3.11 13.43
C ARG A 155 -0.29 3.73 13.00
N GLU A 156 -0.23 4.24 11.77
CA GLU A 156 0.96 4.96 11.29
C GLU A 156 1.32 6.15 12.17
N LYS A 157 0.32 6.95 12.53
CA LYS A 157 0.49 8.09 13.46
C LYS A 157 1.03 7.65 14.81
N GLU A 158 0.42 6.62 15.41
CA GLU A 158 0.84 6.11 16.71
C GLU A 158 2.28 5.61 16.67
N GLN A 159 2.67 4.86 15.65
CA GLN A 159 4.04 4.41 15.45
C GLN A 159 5.01 5.56 15.22
N GLY A 160 4.59 6.58 14.50
CA GLY A 160 5.37 7.80 14.28
C GLY A 160 5.63 8.56 15.58
N ILE A 161 4.64 8.67 16.45
CA ILE A 161 4.77 9.31 17.79
C ILE A 161 5.73 8.51 18.68
N ILE A 162 5.63 7.17 18.68
CA ILE A 162 6.53 6.30 19.45
C ILE A 162 7.97 6.47 18.98
N LYS A 163 8.24 6.37 17.68
CA LYS A 163 9.57 6.56 17.11
C LYS A 163 10.16 7.93 17.45
N THR A 164 9.36 8.98 17.44
CA THR A 164 9.81 10.34 17.77
C THR A 164 10.17 10.46 19.26
N LYS A 165 9.39 9.83 20.15
CA LYS A 165 9.71 9.79 21.58
C LYS A 165 11.02 9.07 21.86
N ASP A 166 11.18 7.88 21.28
CA ASP A 166 12.40 7.07 21.43
C ASP A 166 13.65 7.84 20.94
N GLN A 167 13.55 8.51 19.78
CA GLN A 167 14.63 9.34 19.24
C GLN A 167 14.94 10.53 20.18
N THR A 168 13.92 11.16 20.74
CA THR A 168 14.10 12.27 21.68
C THR A 168 14.78 11.80 22.97
N GLU A 169 14.36 10.67 23.53
CA GLU A 169 14.98 10.09 24.72
C GLU A 169 16.44 9.70 24.48
N GLN A 170 16.73 9.13 23.30
CA GLN A 170 18.10 8.79 22.89
C GLN A 170 18.96 10.06 22.76
N LEU A 171 18.45 11.12 22.17
CA LEU A 171 19.13 12.41 22.08
C LEU A 171 19.41 13.00 23.47
N VAL A 172 18.43 12.99 24.37
CA VAL A 172 18.60 13.47 25.75
C VAL A 172 19.66 12.64 26.49
N LYS A 173 19.70 11.31 26.34
CA LYS A 173 20.73 10.47 26.90
C LYS A 173 22.13 10.81 26.36
N ASN A 174 22.23 11.01 25.05
CA ASN A 174 23.50 11.38 24.41
C ASN A 174 24.00 12.74 24.88
N ILE A 175 23.10 13.75 24.99
CA ILE A 175 23.45 15.08 25.51
C ILE A 175 23.95 14.99 26.96
N LYS A 176 23.26 14.21 27.81
CA LYS A 176 23.70 14.00 29.19
C LYS A 176 25.04 13.30 29.31
N SER A 177 25.32 12.31 28.43
CA SER A 177 26.61 11.63 28.42
C SER A 177 27.74 12.57 28.01
N VAL A 178 27.53 13.41 27.02
CA VAL A 178 28.51 14.43 26.56
C VAL A 178 28.73 15.50 27.62
N ALA A 179 27.67 15.99 28.28
CA ALA A 179 27.77 17.00 29.35
C ALA A 179 28.53 16.47 30.57
N ASN A 180 28.51 15.17 30.82
CA ASN A 180 29.22 14.53 31.94
C ASN A 180 30.60 14.01 31.53
N ASP A 181 31.09 14.29 30.31
CA ASP A 181 32.41 13.89 29.88
C ASP A 181 33.50 14.69 30.66
N PRO A 182 34.41 14.01 31.37
CA PRO A 182 35.44 14.68 32.16
C PRO A 182 36.36 15.61 31.33
N LEU A 183 36.52 15.36 30.06
CA LEU A 183 37.31 16.19 29.14
C LEU A 183 36.63 17.54 28.87
N ILE A 184 35.29 17.54 28.68
CA ILE A 184 34.52 18.76 28.45
C ILE A 184 34.45 19.60 29.70
N THR A 185 34.23 18.97 30.86
CA THR A 185 34.21 19.67 32.16
C THR A 185 35.54 20.35 32.47
N ARG A 186 36.68 19.74 32.14
CA ARG A 186 38.01 20.35 32.27
C ARG A 186 38.21 21.57 31.38
N THR A 187 37.73 21.53 30.13
CA THR A 187 37.87 22.63 29.17
C THR A 187 37.06 23.89 29.58
N ILE A 188 35.91 23.70 30.19
CA ILE A 188 35.10 24.83 30.71
C ILE A 188 35.74 25.44 31.95
N SER A 189 36.29 24.61 32.83
CA SER A 189 36.96 25.04 34.08
C SER A 189 38.26 25.83 33.81
N SER A 190 38.98 25.53 32.72
CA SER A 190 40.23 26.23 32.38
C SER A 190 40.04 27.57 31.68
N LYS A 191 38.85 27.89 31.17
CA LYS A 191 38.52 29.20 30.57
C LYS A 191 37.92 30.20 31.53
N GLY A 192 37.61 29.79 32.75
CA GLY A 192 37.05 30.65 33.80
C GLY A 192 38.07 31.26 34.76
N ALA A 193 39.39 31.08 34.51
CA ALA A 193 40.46 31.66 35.32
C ALA A 193 41.32 32.60 34.45
N LEU A 194 40.77 33.76 34.12
CA LEU A 194 41.47 34.96 33.65
C LEU A 194 40.83 36.17 34.33
#